data_793de694fedf9cd710d39ee3dd5cfaa3
#
_entry.id   793de694fedf9cd710d39ee3dd5cfaa3
#
_cell.length_a   1.000
_cell.length_b   1.000
_cell.length_c   1.000
_cell.angle_alpha   90.00
_cell.angle_beta   90.00
_cell.angle_gamma   90.00
#
_symmetry.space_group_name_H-M   'P 1'
#
loop_
_entity.id
_entity.type
_entity.pdbx_description
1 polymer ?
#
loop_
_entity_poly.entity_id
_entity_poly.type
_entity_poly.pdbx_seq_one_letter_code
_entity_poly.pdbx_strand_id
1 'polypeptide(L)'
;MLQPKRVKFRKHHRGHRRGMAMAGNEVSFGEIGLQATSAAWVDSRQIEAARRSITHHLRRGGKVWIRIFPDKPATKKPAEVRMGSGKGPVDRWVAVVKPGRMMFEIAGVDMEVMKEAMRLASHKLPCQTRLVERIHEVV
;
A
#
# COMPACT_ATOMS: atom_id res chain seq x y z
N MET A 1 2.88 -13.46 4.51
CA MET A 1 2.57 -12.11 3.99
C MET A 1 1.09 -11.83 4.11
N LEU A 2 0.71 -10.56 4.02
CA LEU A 2 -0.69 -10.16 4.15
C LEU A 2 -1.56 -10.76 3.04
N GLN A 3 -2.65 -11.38 3.44
CA GLN A 3 -3.68 -11.87 2.53
C GLN A 3 -4.97 -12.08 3.32
N PRO A 4 -6.16 -12.06 2.68
CA PRO A 4 -7.40 -12.33 3.37
C PRO A 4 -7.46 -13.76 3.91
N LYS A 5 -8.00 -13.93 5.12
CA LYS A 5 -8.22 -15.26 5.71
C LYS A 5 -9.37 -16.01 5.03
N ARG A 6 -10.40 -15.27 4.64
CA ARG A 6 -11.57 -15.80 3.94
C ARG A 6 -11.95 -14.89 2.80
N VAL A 7 -12.35 -15.47 1.67
CA VAL A 7 -12.84 -14.74 0.52
C VAL A 7 -14.17 -15.33 0.05
N LYS A 8 -15.05 -14.46 -0.38
CA LYS A 8 -16.33 -14.88 -0.97
C LYS A 8 -16.12 -15.51 -2.34
N PHE A 9 -15.18 -14.97 -3.13
CA PHE A 9 -14.82 -15.47 -4.45
C PHE A 9 -13.32 -15.66 -4.54
N ARG A 10 -12.86 -16.77 -5.12
CA ARG A 10 -11.42 -17.06 -5.26
C ARG A 10 -10.74 -16.16 -6.28
N LYS A 11 -11.46 -15.75 -7.30
CA LYS A 11 -10.95 -14.92 -8.40
C LYS A 11 -11.89 -13.75 -8.61
N HIS A 12 -11.32 -12.61 -8.99
CA HIS A 12 -12.07 -11.37 -9.23
C HIS A 12 -11.88 -10.89 -10.66
N HIS A 13 -12.81 -10.07 -11.14
CA HIS A 13 -12.61 -9.32 -12.36
C HIS A 13 -11.45 -8.35 -12.17
N ARG A 14 -10.70 -8.11 -13.25
CA ARG A 14 -9.57 -7.20 -13.21
C ARG A 14 -9.95 -5.78 -12.77
N GLY A 15 -11.09 -5.28 -13.28
CA GLY A 15 -11.57 -3.95 -12.92
C GLY A 15 -10.73 -2.82 -13.50
N HIS A 16 -11.00 -1.61 -13.04
CA HIS A 16 -10.30 -0.38 -13.43
C HIS A 16 -9.76 0.33 -12.20
N ARG A 17 -8.67 1.08 -12.40
CA ARG A 17 -8.04 1.90 -11.37
C ARG A 17 -8.33 3.40 -11.57
N ARG A 18 -9.52 3.71 -12.08
CA ARG A 18 -9.93 5.09 -12.37
C ARG A 18 -10.43 5.81 -11.14
N GLY A 19 -10.34 7.14 -11.18
CA GLY A 19 -10.85 8.01 -10.13
C GLY A 19 -9.83 8.27 -9.03
N MET A 20 -10.28 8.97 -8.00
CA MET A 20 -9.50 9.33 -6.82
C MET A 20 -10.04 8.61 -5.59
N ALA A 21 -9.18 8.45 -4.58
CA ALA A 21 -9.60 7.90 -3.30
C ALA A 21 -10.55 8.88 -2.60
N MET A 22 -11.75 8.40 -2.27
CA MET A 22 -12.77 9.19 -1.56
C MET A 22 -12.76 8.92 -0.04
N ALA A 23 -12.08 7.86 0.38
CA ALA A 23 -11.91 7.51 1.79
C ALA A 23 -10.46 7.10 2.03
N GLY A 24 -10.00 7.22 3.28
CA GLY A 24 -8.63 6.90 3.63
C GLY A 24 -7.60 7.82 2.96
N ASN A 25 -7.97 9.08 2.74
CA ASN A 25 -7.14 10.09 2.07
C ASN A 25 -6.55 11.13 3.03
N GLU A 26 -6.72 10.93 4.33
CA GLU A 26 -6.20 11.82 5.37
C GLU A 26 -5.35 11.05 6.38
N VAL A 27 -4.40 11.74 7.01
CA VAL A 27 -3.61 11.20 8.11
C VAL A 27 -4.50 11.13 9.35
N SER A 28 -4.81 9.92 9.82
CA SER A 28 -5.77 9.70 10.92
C SER A 28 -5.11 9.17 12.19
N PHE A 29 -4.04 8.39 12.08
CA PHE A 29 -3.41 7.68 13.20
C PHE A 29 -2.06 8.25 13.58
N GLY A 30 -1.26 8.64 12.61
CA GLY A 30 0.10 9.11 12.81
C GLY A 30 0.25 10.61 12.72
N GLU A 31 1.49 11.06 12.64
CA GLU A 31 1.88 12.47 12.48
C GLU A 31 2.19 12.80 11.02
N ILE A 32 2.69 11.82 10.29
CA ILE A 32 3.02 11.94 8.87
C ILE A 32 2.55 10.69 8.13
N GLY A 33 2.12 10.87 6.91
CA GLY A 33 1.66 9.79 6.04
C GLY A 33 2.30 9.82 4.66
N LEU A 34 2.38 8.64 4.05
CA LEU A 34 2.78 8.46 2.66
C LEU A 34 1.53 8.25 1.82
N GLN A 35 1.23 9.23 0.97
CA GLN A 35 0.03 9.26 0.14
C GLN A 35 0.38 8.93 -1.30
N ALA A 36 -0.42 8.10 -1.96
CA ALA A 36 -0.28 7.82 -3.37
C ALA A 36 -0.75 9.03 -4.21
N THR A 37 0.00 9.38 -5.23
CA THR A 37 -0.37 10.41 -6.20
C THR A 37 -0.71 9.83 -7.57
N SER A 38 -0.48 8.53 -7.76
CA SER A 38 -0.87 7.80 -8.96
C SER A 38 -1.56 6.49 -8.60
N ALA A 39 -2.32 5.92 -9.53
CA ALA A 39 -2.97 4.63 -9.31
C ALA A 39 -2.00 3.48 -9.53
N ALA A 40 -2.11 2.44 -8.70
CA ALA A 40 -1.31 1.21 -8.85
C ALA A 40 -1.96 0.03 -8.12
N TRP A 41 -1.51 -1.16 -8.46
CA TRP A 41 -1.73 -2.36 -7.66
C TRP A 41 -0.48 -2.59 -6.82
N VAL A 42 -0.63 -2.48 -5.50
CA VAL A 42 0.46 -2.70 -4.55
C VAL A 42 0.35 -4.11 -4.02
N ASP A 43 1.34 -4.91 -4.32
CA ASP A 43 1.35 -6.31 -3.95
C ASP A 43 1.79 -6.49 -2.48
N SER A 44 1.44 -7.61 -1.87
CA SER A 44 1.75 -7.89 -0.46
C SER A 44 3.27 -7.87 -0.19
N ARG A 45 4.09 -8.25 -1.16
CA ARG A 45 5.56 -8.20 -1.04
C ARG A 45 6.08 -6.78 -1.02
N GLN A 46 5.49 -5.90 -1.82
CA GLN A 46 5.84 -4.48 -1.86
C GLN A 46 5.44 -3.77 -0.55
N ILE A 47 4.27 -4.10 -0.01
CA ILE A 47 3.83 -3.59 1.29
C ILE A 47 4.82 -4.01 2.39
N GLU A 48 5.20 -5.28 2.42
CA GLU A 48 6.15 -5.80 3.40
C GLU A 48 7.54 -5.18 3.24
N ALA A 49 8.01 -5.01 2.02
CA ALA A 49 9.29 -4.36 1.74
C ALA A 49 9.31 -2.90 2.24
N ALA A 50 8.24 -2.16 1.99
CA ALA A 50 8.09 -0.78 2.47
C ALA A 50 8.05 -0.72 4.01
N ARG A 51 7.26 -1.60 4.63
CA ARG A 51 7.18 -1.71 6.08
C ARG A 51 8.55 -1.97 6.72
N ARG A 52 9.29 -2.93 6.19
CA ARG A 52 10.63 -3.27 6.69
C ARG A 52 11.61 -2.11 6.52
N SER A 53 11.53 -1.40 5.40
CA SER A 53 12.35 -0.23 5.16
C SER A 53 12.09 0.86 6.20
N ILE A 54 10.81 1.12 6.54
CA ILE A 54 10.42 2.09 7.55
C ILE A 54 10.94 1.66 8.93
N THR A 55 10.64 0.44 9.35
CA THR A 55 11.00 -0.03 10.70
C THR A 55 12.51 -0.13 10.89
N HIS A 56 13.24 -0.50 9.86
CA HIS A 56 14.70 -0.54 9.89
C HIS A 56 15.28 0.87 10.11
N HIS A 57 14.77 1.87 9.42
CA HIS A 57 15.25 3.24 9.56
C HIS A 57 14.89 3.85 10.92
N LEU A 58 13.70 3.51 11.45
CA LEU A 58 13.26 3.99 12.76
C LEU A 58 13.98 3.31 13.94
N ARG A 59 14.74 2.26 13.72
CA ARG A 59 15.49 1.50 14.74
C ARG A 59 14.65 1.13 15.97
N ARG A 60 13.45 0.56 15.72
CA ARG A 60 12.47 0.17 16.76
C ARG A 60 11.84 1.36 17.51
N GLY A 61 12.13 2.60 17.12
CA GLY A 61 11.44 3.78 17.65
C GLY A 61 10.12 4.01 16.93
N GLY A 62 9.21 4.71 17.56
CA GLY A 62 7.96 5.14 16.97
C GLY A 62 6.98 4.01 16.70
N LYS A 63 5.92 4.36 15.95
CA LYS A 63 4.86 3.45 15.58
C LYS A 63 4.51 3.63 14.10
N VAL A 64 4.21 2.52 13.43
CA VAL A 64 3.88 2.48 12.00
C VAL A 64 2.49 1.89 11.82
N TRP A 65 1.66 2.52 11.01
CA TRP A 65 0.36 1.98 10.59
C TRP A 65 0.38 1.73 9.10
N ILE A 66 -0.01 0.52 8.70
CA ILE A 66 -0.25 0.16 7.30
C ILE A 66 -1.73 0.37 7.02
N ARG A 67 -2.07 1.29 6.12
CA ARG A 67 -3.45 1.68 5.85
C ARG A 67 -4.05 1.04 4.61
N ILE A 68 -3.29 0.21 3.92
CA ILE A 68 -3.74 -0.55 2.77
C ILE A 68 -3.64 -2.05 3.06
N PHE A 69 -4.53 -2.82 2.46
CA PHE A 69 -4.53 -4.27 2.63
C PHE A 69 -4.70 -4.95 1.25
N PRO A 70 -3.90 -5.97 0.95
CA PRO A 70 -3.96 -6.66 -0.34
C PRO A 70 -5.11 -7.68 -0.33
N ASP A 71 -6.29 -7.23 -0.67
CA ASP A 71 -7.52 -8.02 -0.66
C ASP A 71 -7.97 -8.52 -2.03
N LYS A 72 -7.33 -8.08 -3.09
CA LYS A 72 -7.68 -8.47 -4.46
C LYS A 72 -6.74 -9.55 -4.98
N PRO A 73 -7.27 -10.72 -5.40
CA PRO A 73 -6.43 -11.75 -6.01
C PRO A 73 -6.12 -11.41 -7.47
N ALA A 74 -4.84 -11.39 -7.81
CA ALA A 74 -4.36 -11.24 -9.18
C ALA A 74 -3.93 -12.61 -9.70
N THR A 75 -4.38 -12.97 -10.89
CA THR A 75 -4.09 -14.27 -11.50
C THR A 75 -3.03 -14.15 -12.59
N LYS A 76 -2.29 -15.22 -12.78
CA LYS A 76 -1.28 -15.32 -13.84
C LYS A 76 -1.24 -16.75 -14.36
N LYS A 77 -1.18 -16.90 -15.67
CA LYS A 77 -0.95 -18.21 -16.29
C LYS A 77 0.55 -18.49 -16.36
N PRO A 78 0.97 -19.77 -16.21
CA PRO A 78 2.36 -20.14 -16.44
C PRO A 78 2.81 -19.77 -17.86
N ALA A 79 4.11 -19.47 -18.03
CA ALA A 79 4.65 -19.03 -19.32
C ALA A 79 4.50 -20.05 -20.44
N GLU A 80 4.41 -21.35 -20.09
CA GLU A 80 4.35 -22.47 -21.04
C GLU A 80 2.91 -22.84 -21.44
N VAL A 81 1.89 -22.18 -20.88
CA VAL A 81 0.49 -22.49 -21.13
C VAL A 81 -0.04 -21.61 -22.25
N ARG A 82 -0.78 -22.24 -23.18
CA ARG A 82 -1.43 -21.54 -24.28
C ARG A 82 -2.58 -20.65 -23.77
N MET A 83 -2.88 -19.60 -24.51
CA MET A 83 -3.99 -18.72 -24.20
C MET A 83 -5.33 -19.45 -24.33
N GLY A 84 -6.30 -19.11 -23.48
CA GLY A 84 -7.61 -19.75 -23.40
C GLY A 84 -7.68 -20.79 -22.29
N SER A 85 -8.75 -21.59 -22.28
CA SER A 85 -9.01 -22.66 -21.28
C SER A 85 -9.17 -22.18 -19.83
N GLY A 86 -9.76 -20.99 -19.66
CA GLY A 86 -10.12 -20.46 -18.36
C GLY A 86 -9.09 -19.52 -17.75
N LYS A 87 -9.46 -18.95 -16.60
CA LYS A 87 -8.65 -18.01 -15.86
C LYS A 87 -7.53 -18.74 -15.11
N GLY A 88 -6.32 -18.19 -15.12
CA GLY A 88 -5.18 -18.77 -14.42
C GLY A 88 -5.35 -18.82 -12.91
N PRO A 89 -4.46 -19.50 -12.19
CA PRO A 89 -4.49 -19.55 -10.73
C PRO A 89 -4.12 -18.21 -10.12
N VAL A 90 -4.50 -17.99 -8.86
CA VAL A 90 -4.12 -16.81 -8.10
C VAL A 90 -2.60 -16.82 -7.91
N ASP A 91 -1.95 -15.78 -8.42
CA ASP A 91 -0.48 -15.60 -8.35
C ASP A 91 -0.07 -14.76 -7.14
N ARG A 92 -0.83 -13.69 -6.88
CA ARG A 92 -0.52 -12.75 -5.80
C ARG A 92 -1.77 -12.02 -5.31
N TRP A 93 -1.65 -11.41 -4.16
CA TRP A 93 -2.68 -10.54 -3.59
C TRP A 93 -2.22 -9.09 -3.69
N VAL A 94 -3.11 -8.21 -4.13
CA VAL A 94 -2.80 -6.80 -4.34
C VAL A 94 -3.82 -5.89 -3.67
N ALA A 95 -3.36 -4.72 -3.25
CA ALA A 95 -4.22 -3.61 -2.85
C ALA A 95 -4.41 -2.69 -4.05
N VAL A 96 -5.65 -2.35 -4.37
CA VAL A 96 -5.96 -1.38 -5.42
C VAL A 96 -5.83 0.01 -4.81
N VAL A 97 -4.80 0.74 -5.22
CA VAL A 97 -4.50 2.07 -4.72
C VAL A 97 -4.86 3.11 -5.78
N LYS A 98 -5.68 4.07 -5.38
CA LYS A 98 -6.06 5.21 -6.23
C LYS A 98 -5.33 6.47 -5.76
N PRO A 99 -5.16 7.48 -6.63
CA PRO A 99 -4.56 8.75 -6.21
C PRO A 99 -5.29 9.36 -5.01
N GLY A 100 -4.54 9.77 -4.01
CA GLY A 100 -5.07 10.33 -2.76
C GLY A 100 -5.09 9.33 -1.60
N ARG A 101 -4.94 8.04 -1.84
CA ARG A 101 -4.97 7.03 -0.77
C ARG A 101 -3.74 7.13 0.13
N MET A 102 -3.99 7.19 1.44
CA MET A 102 -2.93 7.10 2.45
C MET A 102 -2.51 5.63 2.60
N MET A 103 -1.23 5.35 2.41
CA MET A 103 -0.71 3.97 2.44
C MET A 103 -0.07 3.60 3.76
N PHE A 104 0.74 4.50 4.31
CA PHE A 104 1.46 4.30 5.56
C PHE A 104 1.40 5.56 6.41
N GLU A 105 1.43 5.39 7.74
CA GLU A 105 1.54 6.50 8.68
C GLU A 105 2.57 6.16 9.75
N ILE A 106 3.26 7.18 10.24
CA ILE A 106 4.27 7.05 11.30
C ILE A 106 4.03 8.11 12.36
N ALA A 107 4.37 7.77 13.60
CA ALA A 107 4.39 8.71 14.72
C ALA A 107 5.45 8.30 15.76
N GLY A 108 5.80 9.20 16.65
CA GLY A 108 6.57 8.90 17.85
C GLY A 108 8.09 9.05 17.71
N VAL A 109 8.58 9.63 16.61
CA VAL A 109 9.99 9.95 16.40
C VAL A 109 10.13 11.34 15.79
N ASP A 110 11.35 11.82 15.65
CA ASP A 110 11.61 13.13 15.05
C ASP A 110 11.10 13.21 13.61
N MET A 111 10.57 14.35 13.22
CA MET A 111 9.99 14.57 11.90
C MET A 111 10.98 14.29 10.77
N GLU A 112 12.24 14.68 10.93
CA GLU A 112 13.30 14.44 9.95
C GLU A 112 13.53 12.93 9.71
N VAL A 113 13.54 12.15 10.79
CA VAL A 113 13.70 10.69 10.74
C VAL A 113 12.49 10.05 10.04
N MET A 114 11.29 10.52 10.36
CA MET A 114 10.06 10.02 9.73
C MET A 114 10.03 10.31 8.23
N LYS A 115 10.41 11.52 7.83
CA LYS A 115 10.47 11.91 6.41
C LYS A 115 11.43 11.04 5.62
N GLU A 116 12.62 10.79 6.16
CA GLU A 116 13.61 9.93 5.51
C GLU A 116 13.14 8.48 5.42
N ALA A 117 12.51 7.97 6.47
CA ALA A 117 11.93 6.62 6.47
C ALA A 117 10.88 6.46 5.36
N MET A 118 10.00 7.45 5.21
CA MET A 118 8.98 7.45 4.16
C MET A 118 9.59 7.57 2.77
N ARG A 119 10.63 8.36 2.60
CA ARG A 119 11.36 8.46 1.32
C ARG A 119 11.91 7.10 0.91
N LEU A 120 12.56 6.40 1.82
CA LEU A 120 13.09 5.06 1.58
C LEU A 120 11.98 4.07 1.24
N ALA A 121 10.85 4.12 1.95
CA ALA A 121 9.71 3.27 1.69
C ALA A 121 9.09 3.51 0.31
N SER A 122 9.06 4.76 -0.14
CA SER A 122 8.49 5.12 -1.45
C SER A 122 9.19 4.42 -2.62
N HIS A 123 10.49 4.13 -2.47
CA HIS A 123 11.26 3.41 -3.49
C HIS A 123 10.86 1.93 -3.63
N LYS A 124 10.14 1.39 -2.66
CA LYS A 124 9.66 -0.01 -2.67
C LYS A 124 8.25 -0.14 -3.27
N LEU A 125 7.60 0.98 -3.56
CA LEU A 125 6.21 1.01 -4.03
C LEU A 125 6.13 1.32 -5.53
N PRO A 126 5.11 0.77 -6.24
CA PRO A 126 4.98 0.93 -7.69
C PRO A 126 4.31 2.25 -8.10
N CYS A 127 3.82 3.04 -7.16
CA CYS A 127 3.12 4.29 -7.45
C CYS A 127 3.97 5.50 -7.06
N GLN A 128 3.64 6.64 -7.64
CA GLN A 128 4.17 7.92 -7.20
C GLN A 128 3.53 8.30 -5.86
N THR A 129 4.30 8.95 -5.01
CA THR A 129 3.91 9.25 -3.64
C THR A 129 4.26 10.67 -3.25
N ARG A 130 3.62 11.15 -2.19
CA ARG A 130 4.00 12.39 -1.51
C ARG A 130 3.86 12.22 -0.01
N LEU A 131 4.59 13.03 0.73
CA LEU A 131 4.46 13.10 2.19
C LEU A 131 3.33 14.07 2.56
N VAL A 132 2.53 13.68 3.53
CA VAL A 132 1.44 14.49 4.07
C VAL A 132 1.58 14.56 5.57
N GLU A 133 1.67 15.75 6.12
CA GLU A 133 1.68 15.96 7.57
C GLU A 133 0.24 16.05 8.08
N ARG A 134 0.03 15.59 9.31
CA ARG A 134 -1.27 15.70 9.96
C ARG A 134 -1.60 17.17 10.22
N ILE A 135 -2.79 17.58 9.81
CA ILE A 135 -3.29 18.92 10.10
C ILE A 135 -3.78 18.92 11.54
N HIS A 136 -3.13 19.70 12.40
CA HIS A 136 -3.65 20.00 13.73
C HIS A 136 -4.59 21.19 13.61
N GLU A 137 -5.87 20.97 13.83
CA GLU A 137 -6.78 22.09 14.01
C GLU A 137 -6.40 22.80 15.32
N VAL A 138 -6.01 24.04 15.20
CA VAL A 138 -5.80 24.90 16.36
C VAL A 138 -7.19 25.32 16.84
N VAL A 139 -7.61 24.75 17.95
CA VAL A 139 -8.86 25.13 18.62
C VAL A 139 -8.64 26.42 19.39
#